data_69aabbbf5a589737d3383bfcdb2e469e
#
_entry.id   69aabbbf5a589737d3383bfcdb2e469e
#
_cell.length_a   1.000
_cell.length_b   1.000
_cell.length_c   1.000
_cell.angle_alpha   90.00
_cell.angle_beta   90.00
_cell.angle_gamma   90.00
#
_symmetry.space_group_name_H-M   'P 1'
#
loop_
_entity.id
_entity.type
_entity.pdbx_description
1 polymer ?
#
loop_
_entity_poly.entity_id
_entity_poly.type
_entity_poly.pdbx_seq_one_letter_code
_entity_poly.pdbx_strand_id
1 'polypeptide(L)'
;NVIKVIWGREWDDLLARDSEGALLNLMNVTPDGDYQTYKAENGAYVREHFFGRDERAAALVRDYSDEQIWNLKRGGHDYRKVYAAFKAAAEHKGQPTVILAKTIKGYGLGPHF
;
A
#
# COMPACT_ATOMS: atom_id res chain seq x y z
N ASN A 1 2.19 -20.71 -1.19
CA ASN A 1 2.70 -19.43 -1.70
C ASN A 1 1.65 -18.34 -1.57
N VAL A 2 2.03 -17.17 -1.09
CA VAL A 2 1.11 -16.05 -0.86
C VAL A 2 1.64 -14.82 -1.57
N ILE A 3 0.78 -14.16 -2.35
CA ILE A 3 1.08 -12.88 -2.99
C ILE A 3 0.12 -11.85 -2.41
N LYS A 4 0.67 -10.76 -1.86
CA LYS A 4 -0.13 -9.67 -1.29
C LYS A 4 -0.17 -8.49 -2.26
N VAL A 5 -1.37 -8.12 -2.70
CA VAL A 5 -1.58 -6.97 -3.60
C VAL A 5 -2.25 -5.86 -2.77
N ILE A 6 -1.46 -5.21 -1.94
CA ILE A 6 -1.91 -4.22 -0.96
C ILE A 6 -1.62 -2.79 -1.43
N TRP A 7 -0.47 -2.59 -2.07
CA TRP A 7 0.06 -1.27 -2.39
C TRP A 7 -0.05 -1.01 -3.89
N GLY A 8 -0.70 0.11 -4.26
CA GLY A 8 -0.84 0.51 -5.64
C GLY A 8 0.49 1.04 -6.23
N ARG A 9 0.50 1.26 -7.54
CA ARG A 9 1.72 1.71 -8.24
C ARG A 9 2.20 3.10 -7.83
N GLU A 10 1.35 3.91 -7.22
CA GLU A 10 1.74 5.22 -6.69
C GLU A 10 2.78 5.11 -5.58
N TRP A 11 2.86 3.95 -4.92
CA TRP A 11 3.86 3.66 -3.91
C TRP A 11 5.22 3.28 -4.51
N ASP A 12 5.28 2.93 -5.80
CA ASP A 12 6.50 2.39 -6.41
C ASP A 12 7.66 3.39 -6.36
N ASP A 13 7.39 4.69 -6.57
CA ASP A 13 8.42 5.72 -6.48
C ASP A 13 8.99 5.83 -5.06
N LEU A 14 8.12 5.78 -4.06
CA LEU A 14 8.55 5.80 -2.65
C LEU A 14 9.40 4.57 -2.33
N LEU A 15 8.98 3.40 -2.76
CA LEU A 15 9.72 2.17 -2.54
C LEU A 15 11.07 2.17 -3.25
N ALA A 16 11.14 2.76 -4.44
CA ALA A 16 12.39 2.87 -5.19
C ALA A 16 13.40 3.78 -4.49
N ARG A 17 12.94 4.82 -3.78
CA ARG A 17 13.78 5.74 -3.03
C ARG A 17 14.09 5.27 -1.61
N ASP A 18 13.46 4.19 -1.16
CA ASP A 18 13.61 3.62 0.19
C ASP A 18 14.85 2.73 0.25
N SER A 19 16.03 3.34 0.09
CA SER A 19 17.31 2.62 -0.02
C SER A 19 17.66 1.78 1.21
N GLU A 20 17.17 2.16 2.38
CA GLU A 20 17.44 1.44 3.64
C GLU A 20 16.31 0.49 4.05
N GLY A 21 15.23 0.44 3.28
CA GLY A 21 14.09 -0.44 3.56
C GLY A 21 13.23 -0.01 4.75
N ALA A 22 13.32 1.26 5.18
CA ALA A 22 12.57 1.75 6.32
C ALA A 22 11.06 1.75 6.05
N LEU A 23 10.64 2.20 4.87
CA LEU A 23 9.24 2.19 4.48
C LEU A 23 8.73 0.76 4.35
N LEU A 24 9.49 -0.10 3.70
CA LEU A 24 9.14 -1.51 3.55
C LEU A 24 8.95 -2.17 4.92
N ASN A 25 9.83 -1.87 5.86
CA ASN A 25 9.71 -2.39 7.22
C ASN A 25 8.41 -1.91 7.89
N LEU A 26 8.07 -0.61 7.78
CA LEU A 26 6.81 -0.09 8.33
C LEU A 26 5.59 -0.80 7.70
N MET A 27 5.62 -1.03 6.39
CA MET A 27 4.55 -1.74 5.70
C MET A 27 4.36 -3.16 6.26
N ASN A 28 5.46 -3.83 6.59
CA ASN A 28 5.42 -5.21 7.08
C ASN A 28 5.02 -5.33 8.55
N VAL A 29 5.35 -4.35 9.40
CA VAL A 29 5.11 -4.45 10.84
C VAL A 29 3.83 -3.74 11.29
N THR A 30 3.18 -2.98 10.42
CA THR A 30 1.95 -2.26 10.77
C THR A 30 0.77 -3.23 10.84
N PRO A 31 0.05 -3.29 11.98
CA PRO A 31 -1.13 -4.15 12.11
C PRO A 31 -2.31 -3.70 11.25
N ASP A 32 -3.18 -4.63 10.90
CA ASP A 32 -4.36 -4.35 10.08
C ASP A 32 -5.28 -3.29 10.70
N GLY A 33 -5.40 -3.27 12.02
CA GLY A 33 -6.20 -2.28 12.71
C GLY A 33 -5.72 -0.86 12.49
N ASP A 34 -4.40 -0.67 12.42
CA ASP A 34 -3.81 0.65 12.14
C ASP A 34 -4.14 1.10 10.71
N TYR A 35 -4.08 0.18 9.73
CA TYR A 35 -4.48 0.51 8.36
C TYR A 35 -5.94 0.91 8.25
N GLN A 36 -6.82 0.28 9.02
CA GLN A 36 -8.22 0.66 9.06
C GLN A 36 -8.42 2.06 9.62
N THR A 37 -7.65 2.41 10.66
CA THR A 37 -7.68 3.74 11.25
C THR A 37 -7.20 4.79 10.23
N TYR A 38 -6.12 4.51 9.50
CA TYR A 38 -5.61 5.42 8.48
C TYR A 38 -6.63 5.69 7.38
N LYS A 39 -7.41 4.68 7.01
CA LYS A 39 -8.48 4.83 6.03
C LYS A 39 -9.59 5.78 6.52
N ALA A 40 -9.86 5.79 7.81
CA ALA A 40 -10.91 6.62 8.42
C ALA A 40 -10.46 8.05 8.70
N GLU A 41 -9.17 8.33 8.68
CA GLU A 41 -8.59 9.63 8.99
C GLU A 41 -8.26 10.43 7.72
N ASN A 42 -7.13 11.13 7.67
CA ASN A 42 -6.72 11.94 6.51
C ASN A 42 -5.23 11.81 6.26
N GLY A 43 -4.73 12.52 5.22
CA GLY A 43 -3.32 12.47 4.85
C GLY A 43 -2.38 12.99 5.92
N ALA A 44 -2.77 14.02 6.67
CA ALA A 44 -1.96 14.54 7.78
C ALA A 44 -1.77 13.50 8.86
N TYR A 45 -2.82 12.76 9.18
CA TYR A 45 -2.76 11.67 10.16
C TYR A 45 -1.82 10.56 9.70
N VAL A 46 -1.92 10.17 8.43
CA VAL A 46 -1.05 9.13 7.85
C VAL A 46 0.41 9.58 7.86
N ARG A 47 0.68 10.85 7.55
CA ARG A 47 2.04 11.40 7.61
C ARG A 47 2.62 11.24 9.00
N GLU A 48 1.86 11.59 10.04
CA GLU A 48 2.33 11.58 11.42
C GLU A 48 2.42 10.18 11.99
N HIS A 49 1.39 9.37 11.78
CA HIS A 49 1.23 8.10 12.51
C HIS A 49 1.74 6.88 11.75
N PHE A 50 1.88 6.97 10.44
CA PHE A 50 2.51 5.89 9.65
C PHE A 50 3.95 6.26 9.28
N PHE A 51 4.13 7.26 8.43
CA PHE A 51 5.47 7.65 7.97
C PHE A 51 6.33 8.21 9.12
N GLY A 52 5.72 8.94 10.04
CA GLY A 52 6.42 9.55 11.17
C GLY A 52 6.99 8.58 12.19
N ARG A 53 6.70 7.30 12.09
CA ARG A 53 7.25 6.28 12.99
C ARG A 53 8.71 5.97 12.71
N ASP A 54 9.23 6.37 11.55
CA ASP A 54 10.64 6.23 11.19
C ASP A 54 11.07 7.50 10.44
N GLU A 55 12.12 8.15 10.89
CA GLU A 55 12.60 9.40 10.28
C GLU A 55 12.96 9.23 8.80
N ARG A 56 13.48 8.08 8.42
CA ARG A 56 13.85 7.78 7.03
C ARG A 56 12.62 7.66 6.15
N ALA A 57 11.55 7.05 6.65
CA ALA A 57 10.27 6.98 5.94
C ALA A 57 9.61 8.34 5.85
N ALA A 58 9.63 9.12 6.94
CA ALA A 58 9.10 10.49 6.96
C ALA A 58 9.80 11.37 5.92
N ALA A 59 11.12 11.21 5.78
CA ALA A 59 11.89 11.98 4.80
C ALA A 59 11.47 11.70 3.36
N LEU A 60 11.01 10.49 3.04
CA LEU A 60 10.57 10.11 1.69
C LEU A 60 9.35 10.92 1.24
N VAL A 61 8.49 11.32 2.17
CA VAL A 61 7.25 12.05 1.87
C VAL A 61 7.31 13.52 2.30
N ARG A 62 8.50 14.02 2.57
CA ARG A 62 8.67 15.41 3.02
C ARG A 62 8.07 16.41 2.05
N ASP A 63 8.23 16.18 0.75
CA ASP A 63 7.76 17.07 -0.30
C ASP A 63 6.35 16.72 -0.80
N TYR A 64 5.73 15.69 -0.23
CA TYR A 64 4.35 15.31 -0.56
C TYR A 64 3.39 16.18 0.24
N SER A 65 2.32 16.65 -0.39
CA SER A 65 1.20 17.25 0.33
C SER A 65 0.40 16.16 1.06
N ASP A 66 -0.39 16.57 2.04
CA ASP A 66 -1.27 15.63 2.74
C ASP A 66 -2.27 14.97 1.78
N GLU A 67 -2.74 15.72 0.78
CA GLU A 67 -3.62 15.18 -0.26
C GLU A 67 -2.90 14.12 -1.11
N GLN A 68 -1.64 14.36 -1.48
CA GLN A 68 -0.85 13.39 -2.23
C GLN A 68 -0.65 12.09 -1.43
N ILE A 69 -0.38 12.20 -0.13
CA ILE A 69 -0.28 11.04 0.74
C ILE A 69 -1.60 10.28 0.79
N TRP A 70 -2.71 11.01 0.92
CA TRP A 70 -4.05 10.40 0.96
C TRP A 70 -4.40 9.66 -0.32
N ASN A 71 -3.90 10.13 -1.45
CA ASN A 71 -4.19 9.55 -2.77
C ASN A 71 -3.29 8.37 -3.15
N LEU A 72 -2.41 7.91 -2.28
CA LEU A 72 -1.65 6.68 -2.50
C LEU A 72 -2.62 5.48 -2.44
N LYS A 73 -2.78 4.80 -3.58
CA LYS A 73 -3.87 3.84 -3.78
C LYS A 73 -3.54 2.42 -3.34
N ARG A 74 -4.61 1.64 -3.14
CA ARG A 74 -4.52 0.23 -2.77
C ARG A 74 -4.27 -0.65 -3.99
N GLY A 75 -3.47 -1.71 -3.80
CA GLY A 75 -3.06 -2.59 -4.88
C GLY A 75 -4.19 -3.37 -5.54
N GLY A 76 -5.25 -3.71 -4.79
CA GLY A 76 -6.40 -4.45 -5.33
C GLY A 76 -7.19 -3.70 -6.37
N HIS A 77 -7.03 -2.37 -6.46
CA HIS A 77 -7.66 -1.53 -7.48
C HIS A 77 -6.68 -1.10 -8.56
N ASP A 78 -5.44 -1.56 -8.51
CA ASP A 78 -4.44 -1.31 -9.54
C ASP A 78 -4.38 -2.51 -10.49
N TYR A 79 -4.95 -2.36 -11.67
CA TYR A 79 -5.06 -3.46 -12.63
C TYR A 79 -3.70 -4.05 -13.03
N ARG A 80 -2.66 -3.24 -13.09
CA ARG A 80 -1.31 -3.73 -13.41
C ARG A 80 -0.76 -4.63 -12.31
N LYS A 81 -0.97 -4.25 -11.05
CA LYS A 81 -0.53 -5.05 -9.91
C LYS A 81 -1.34 -6.34 -9.81
N VAL A 82 -2.64 -6.28 -10.05
CA VAL A 82 -3.51 -7.47 -10.06
C VAL A 82 -3.09 -8.42 -11.17
N TYR A 83 -2.88 -7.90 -12.38
CA TYR A 83 -2.41 -8.72 -13.51
C TYR A 83 -1.08 -9.40 -13.19
N ALA A 84 -0.11 -8.64 -12.67
CA ALA A 84 1.20 -9.18 -12.32
C ALA A 84 1.10 -10.29 -11.28
N ALA A 85 0.23 -10.12 -10.27
CA ALA A 85 0.01 -11.13 -9.23
C ALA A 85 -0.58 -12.42 -9.82
N PHE A 86 -1.60 -12.31 -10.66
CA PHE A 86 -2.20 -13.48 -11.32
C PHE A 86 -1.22 -14.17 -12.25
N LYS A 87 -0.43 -13.41 -13.00
CA LYS A 87 0.59 -13.98 -13.87
C LYS A 87 1.64 -14.75 -13.06
N ALA A 88 2.13 -14.18 -11.98
CA ALA A 88 3.10 -14.85 -11.11
C ALA A 88 2.50 -16.11 -10.50
N ALA A 89 1.25 -16.06 -10.07
CA ALA A 89 0.56 -17.23 -9.50
C ALA A 89 0.40 -18.34 -10.54
N ALA A 90 0.03 -18.01 -11.78
CA ALA A 90 -0.16 -18.99 -12.85
C ALA A 90 1.15 -19.64 -13.27
N GLU A 91 2.27 -18.92 -13.19
CA GLU A 91 3.60 -19.42 -13.56
C GLU A 91 4.29 -20.18 -12.43
N HIS A 92 3.80 -20.04 -11.20
CA HIS A 92 4.38 -20.74 -10.04
C HIS A 92 3.95 -22.21 -10.03
N LYS A 93 4.92 -23.09 -9.99
CA LYS A 93 4.66 -24.54 -10.01
C LYS A 93 5.04 -25.20 -8.70
N GLY A 94 4.41 -26.34 -8.41
CA GLY A 94 4.74 -27.17 -7.26
C GLY A 94 3.95 -26.84 -5.99
N GLN A 95 3.31 -25.67 -5.92
CA GLN A 95 2.50 -25.26 -4.76
C GLN A 95 1.32 -24.41 -5.23
N PRO A 96 0.18 -24.47 -4.54
CA PRO A 96 -0.90 -23.53 -4.78
C PRO A 96 -0.48 -22.12 -4.36
N THR A 97 -1.09 -21.11 -4.97
CA THR A 97 -0.83 -19.69 -4.65
C THR A 97 -2.12 -19.01 -4.23
N VAL A 98 -2.06 -18.30 -3.10
CA VAL A 98 -3.13 -17.44 -2.62
C VAL A 98 -2.77 -15.99 -2.92
N ILE A 99 -3.71 -15.25 -3.50
CA ILE A 99 -3.54 -13.81 -3.76
C ILE A 99 -4.44 -13.06 -2.78
N LEU A 100 -3.84 -12.20 -1.96
CA LEU A 100 -4.56 -11.33 -1.03
C LEU A 100 -4.58 -9.93 -1.62
N ALA A 101 -5.73 -9.51 -2.15
CA ALA A 101 -5.89 -8.21 -2.79
C ALA A 101 -6.65 -7.25 -1.86
N LYS A 102 -6.01 -6.14 -1.49
CA LYS A 102 -6.64 -5.12 -0.65
C LYS A 102 -7.51 -4.21 -1.51
N THR A 103 -8.80 -4.19 -1.20
CA THR A 103 -9.79 -3.41 -1.94
C THR A 103 -10.65 -2.57 -0.99
N ILE A 104 -11.45 -1.68 -1.57
CA ILE A 104 -12.45 -0.90 -0.84
C ILE A 104 -13.83 -1.46 -1.22
N LYS A 105 -14.62 -1.82 -0.23
CA LYS A 105 -16.01 -2.27 -0.46
C LYS A 105 -16.79 -1.14 -1.14
N GLY A 106 -17.46 -1.46 -2.25
CA GLY A 106 -18.22 -0.47 -3.00
C GLY A 106 -17.38 0.44 -3.89
N TYR A 107 -16.13 0.07 -4.19
CA TYR A 107 -15.27 0.86 -5.06
C TYR A 107 -15.96 1.12 -6.42
N GLY A 108 -15.96 2.39 -6.83
CA GLY A 108 -16.60 2.80 -8.09
C GLY A 108 -18.07 3.12 -7.98
N LEU A 109 -18.70 2.95 -6.80
CA LEU A 109 -20.12 3.22 -6.59
C LEU A 109 -20.41 4.63 -6.09
N GLY A 110 -19.39 5.44 -5.87
CA GLY A 110 -19.56 6.84 -5.48
C GLY A 110 -18.68 7.21 -4.28
N PRO A 111 -18.71 8.51 -3.88
CA PRO A 111 -17.76 9.04 -2.88
C PRO A 111 -17.98 8.52 -1.46
N HIS A 112 -19.12 7.89 -1.17
CA HIS A 112 -19.45 7.38 0.17
C HIS A 112 -18.98 5.94 0.39
N PHE A 113 -18.36 5.34 -0.62
CA PHE A 113 -17.79 3.99 -0.55
C PHE A 113 -16.24 4.05 -0.67
#